data_548892369f622bc5e4b4c3a22c2fdd11
#
_entry.id   548892369f622bc5e4b4c3a22c2fdd11
#
_cell.length_a   1.000
_cell.length_b   1.000
_cell.length_c   1.000
_cell.angle_alpha   90.00
_cell.angle_beta   90.00
_cell.angle_gamma   90.00
#
_symmetry.space_group_name_H-M   'P 1'
#
loop_
_entity.id
_entity.type
_entity.pdbx_description
1 polymer ?
#
loop_
_entity_poly.entity_id
_entity_poly.type
_entity_poly.pdbx_seq_one_letter_code
_entity_poly.pdbx_strand_id
1 'polypeptide(L)'
;MTRSPHGPLRVGVGGPVGSGKTALMDALCKRLRARYDVAATTNDIYTKEDAEFLTRSGALSPERILGVETGGCPHTAIREDASINLAAVAELRARFPDLDLILIESGGDNLAATFSPELADLTLYVIDVAAGDKIPRKGGPGITRSDLLVINKIDLAPLVGASLDVMDRDARKMRGARPFVFTNMRSGEGVETIVDFIRARGGLIGDGDLGSGIRDGGESAVPSPHPPVPNPHSPFPTDGV
;
A
#
# COMPACT_ATOMS: atom_id res chain seq x y z
N MET A 1 -6.82 24.72 -0.97
CA MET A 1 -6.80 23.49 -0.13
C MET A 1 -6.74 23.92 1.32
N THR A 2 -7.71 23.53 2.12
CA THR A 2 -7.68 23.71 3.57
C THR A 2 -6.69 22.70 4.15
N ARG A 3 -5.58 23.21 4.66
CA ARG A 3 -4.57 22.36 5.33
C ARG A 3 -5.21 21.62 6.50
N SER A 4 -4.90 20.33 6.64
CA SER A 4 -5.27 19.58 7.84
C SER A 4 -4.69 20.29 9.07
N PRO A 5 -5.48 20.58 10.12
CA PRO A 5 -4.97 21.19 11.35
C PRO A 5 -3.93 20.31 12.06
N HIS A 6 -3.79 19.06 11.66
CA HIS A 6 -2.87 18.08 12.23
C HIS A 6 -1.55 17.88 11.43
N GLY A 7 -1.35 18.66 10.34
CA GLY A 7 -0.18 18.55 9.47
C GLY A 7 -0.42 17.62 8.28
N PRO A 8 0.66 17.17 7.58
CA PRO A 8 0.56 16.30 6.41
C PRO A 8 -0.04 14.94 6.77
N LEU A 9 -0.82 14.38 5.84
CA LEU A 9 -1.28 12.99 5.93
C LEU A 9 -0.08 12.04 5.96
N ARG A 10 -0.05 11.09 6.89
CA ARG A 10 1.02 10.10 7.00
C ARG A 10 0.46 8.73 6.62
N VAL A 11 1.04 8.15 5.57
CA VAL A 11 0.62 6.84 5.02
C VAL A 11 1.73 5.84 5.23
N GLY A 12 1.48 4.84 6.09
CA GLY A 12 2.39 3.72 6.33
C GLY A 12 2.23 2.63 5.28
N VAL A 13 3.33 2.18 4.71
CA VAL A 13 3.39 1.07 3.74
C VAL A 13 4.19 -0.07 4.36
N GLY A 14 3.48 -1.09 4.85
CA GLY A 14 4.06 -2.28 5.48
C GLY A 14 3.94 -3.51 4.59
N GLY A 15 4.63 -4.58 5.00
CA GLY A 15 4.57 -5.87 4.32
C GLY A 15 5.91 -6.62 4.31
N PRO A 16 5.91 -7.92 3.99
CA PRO A 16 7.11 -8.74 3.96
C PRO A 16 8.19 -8.23 3.00
N VAL A 17 9.42 -8.64 3.25
CA VAL A 17 10.53 -8.41 2.31
C VAL A 17 10.16 -9.00 0.95
N GLY A 18 10.46 -8.25 -0.11
CA GLY A 18 10.19 -8.68 -1.48
C GLY A 18 8.72 -8.57 -1.94
N SER A 19 7.77 -8.14 -1.10
CA SER A 19 6.35 -8.00 -1.51
C SER A 19 6.11 -6.88 -2.52
N GLY A 20 7.05 -5.93 -2.67
CA GLY A 20 6.97 -4.81 -3.61
C GLY A 20 6.58 -3.49 -2.97
N LYS A 21 6.84 -3.30 -1.67
CA LYS A 21 6.62 -2.03 -0.96
C LYS A 21 7.32 -0.86 -1.64
N THR A 22 8.63 -1.00 -1.89
CA THR A 22 9.45 0.06 -2.51
C THR A 22 8.96 0.41 -3.92
N ALA A 23 8.52 -0.60 -4.70
CA ALA A 23 7.90 -0.37 -6.00
C ALA A 23 6.56 0.38 -5.87
N LEU A 24 5.76 0.08 -4.84
CA LEU A 24 4.55 0.83 -4.54
C LEU A 24 4.87 2.27 -4.12
N MET A 25 5.88 2.47 -3.26
CA MET A 25 6.35 3.80 -2.85
C MET A 25 6.75 4.64 -4.07
N ASP A 26 7.55 4.08 -4.99
CA ASP A 26 7.94 4.73 -6.24
C ASP A 26 6.72 5.14 -7.08
N ALA A 27 5.80 4.20 -7.27
CA ALA A 27 4.59 4.43 -8.06
C ALA A 27 3.69 5.51 -7.44
N LEU A 28 3.50 5.50 -6.12
CA LEU A 28 2.70 6.49 -5.40
C LEU A 28 3.35 7.88 -5.43
N CYS A 29 4.66 7.97 -5.15
CA CYS A 29 5.40 9.23 -5.23
C CYS A 29 5.23 9.89 -6.60
N LYS A 30 5.45 9.13 -7.69
CA LYS A 30 5.35 9.64 -9.06
C LYS A 30 3.96 10.14 -9.43
N ARG A 31 2.90 9.50 -8.92
CA ARG A 31 1.52 9.89 -9.20
C ARG A 31 1.04 11.05 -8.35
N LEU A 32 1.38 11.02 -7.07
CA LEU A 32 0.87 12.01 -6.12
C LEU A 32 1.60 13.35 -6.20
N ARG A 33 2.91 13.37 -6.49
CA ARG A 33 3.72 14.60 -6.59
C ARG A 33 3.26 15.59 -7.65
N ALA A 34 2.45 15.14 -8.61
CA ALA A 34 1.90 16.03 -9.64
C ALA A 34 0.84 17.00 -9.08
N ARG A 35 0.22 16.64 -7.95
CA ARG A 35 -0.90 17.39 -7.34
C ARG A 35 -0.67 17.79 -5.89
N TYR A 36 0.23 17.11 -5.19
CA TYR A 36 0.47 17.25 -3.76
C TYR A 36 1.96 17.48 -3.48
N ASP A 37 2.24 18.16 -2.40
CA ASP A 37 3.57 18.29 -1.84
C ASP A 37 3.89 17.03 -1.03
N VAL A 38 4.77 16.17 -1.56
CA VAL A 38 5.03 14.81 -1.07
C VAL A 38 6.45 14.66 -0.57
N ALA A 39 6.62 13.96 0.56
CA ALA A 39 7.90 13.45 1.03
C ALA A 39 7.79 11.96 1.38
N ALA A 40 8.92 11.28 1.54
CA ALA A 40 8.99 9.87 1.86
C ALA A 40 10.05 9.55 2.91
N THR A 41 9.77 8.56 3.77
CA THR A 41 10.77 7.90 4.60
C THR A 41 10.79 6.41 4.29
N THR A 42 11.97 5.81 4.28
CA THR A 42 12.15 4.37 4.15
C THR A 42 12.91 3.85 5.35
N ASN A 43 12.50 2.69 5.85
CA ASN A 43 13.17 2.04 6.97
C ASN A 43 13.95 0.82 6.47
N ASP A 44 15.21 0.72 6.86
CA ASP A 44 16.01 -0.48 6.69
C ASP A 44 16.85 -0.73 7.94
N ILE A 45 17.33 -1.97 8.09
CA ILE A 45 18.09 -2.36 9.29
C ILE A 45 19.49 -1.73 9.26
N TYR A 46 20.20 -1.80 8.13
CA TYR A 46 21.60 -1.42 8.00
C TYR A 46 21.92 -0.59 6.76
N THR A 47 20.99 -0.36 5.86
CA THR A 47 21.23 0.29 4.57
C THR A 47 20.21 1.39 4.29
N LYS A 48 20.52 2.22 3.30
CA LYS A 48 19.58 3.20 2.74
C LYS A 48 19.16 2.82 1.31
N GLU A 49 19.22 1.53 1.00
CA GLU A 49 19.04 1.03 -0.37
C GLU A 49 17.69 1.43 -0.97
N ASP A 50 16.61 1.34 -0.19
CA ASP A 50 15.27 1.76 -0.63
C ASP A 50 15.20 3.28 -0.88
N ALA A 51 15.81 4.10 -0.02
CA ALA A 51 15.90 5.54 -0.23
C ALA A 51 16.72 5.90 -1.49
N GLU A 52 17.85 5.21 -1.69
CA GLU A 52 18.67 5.34 -2.89
C GLU A 52 17.93 4.90 -4.15
N PHE A 53 17.15 3.82 -4.08
CA PHE A 53 16.30 3.36 -5.17
C PHE A 53 15.28 4.43 -5.56
N LEU A 54 14.53 4.99 -4.61
CA LEU A 54 13.55 6.04 -4.85
C LEU A 54 14.19 7.30 -5.45
N THR A 55 15.41 7.62 -5.02
CA THR A 55 16.19 8.73 -5.57
C THR A 55 16.59 8.44 -7.02
N ARG A 56 17.21 7.29 -7.29
CA ARG A 56 17.66 6.90 -8.63
C ARG A 56 16.51 6.76 -9.63
N SER A 57 15.35 6.30 -9.18
CA SER A 57 14.14 6.17 -10.01
C SER A 57 13.49 7.52 -10.34
N GLY A 58 13.94 8.60 -9.67
CA GLY A 58 13.33 9.92 -9.78
C GLY A 58 11.93 9.97 -9.17
N ALA A 59 11.65 9.16 -8.14
CA ALA A 59 10.37 9.17 -7.43
C ALA A 59 10.06 10.54 -6.83
N LEU A 60 11.02 11.10 -6.11
CA LEU A 60 11.03 12.47 -5.56
C LEU A 60 12.46 13.03 -5.69
N SER A 61 12.62 14.33 -5.41
CA SER A 61 13.94 14.92 -5.26
C SER A 61 14.62 14.39 -3.98
N PRO A 62 15.97 14.24 -3.97
CA PRO A 62 16.70 13.59 -2.88
C PRO A 62 16.42 14.17 -1.49
N GLU A 63 16.25 15.48 -1.40
CA GLU A 63 15.98 16.19 -0.15
C GLU A 63 14.63 15.86 0.47
N ARG A 64 13.71 15.24 -0.31
CA ARG A 64 12.38 14.80 0.12
C ARG A 64 12.31 13.33 0.52
N ILE A 65 13.44 12.64 0.48
CA ILE A 65 13.55 11.22 0.83
C ILE A 65 14.53 11.10 2.00
N LEU A 66 14.06 10.52 3.12
CA LEU A 66 14.90 10.20 4.25
C LEU A 66 14.98 8.68 4.46
N GLY A 67 16.19 8.11 4.36
CA GLY A 67 16.48 6.75 4.77
C GLY A 67 16.72 6.72 6.28
N VAL A 68 15.96 5.88 6.99
CA VAL A 68 16.06 5.65 8.44
C VAL A 68 16.70 4.29 8.68
N GLU A 69 17.87 4.28 9.31
CA GLU A 69 18.54 3.06 9.74
C GLU A 69 18.05 2.70 11.14
N THR A 70 17.33 1.57 11.26
CA THR A 70 16.68 1.20 12.53
C THR A 70 17.61 0.48 13.49
N GLY A 71 18.78 0.02 13.02
CA GLY A 71 19.82 -0.61 13.86
C GLY A 71 19.42 -1.90 14.59
N GLY A 72 18.21 -2.39 14.33
CA GLY A 72 17.61 -3.53 15.04
C GLY A 72 16.37 -4.05 14.31
N CYS A 73 15.37 -4.50 15.10
CA CYS A 73 14.15 -5.04 14.53
C CYS A 73 13.28 -3.95 13.86
N PRO A 74 13.02 -4.01 12.53
CA PRO A 74 12.23 -2.99 11.82
C PRO A 74 10.80 -2.83 12.35
N HIS A 75 10.23 -3.90 12.95
CA HIS A 75 8.89 -3.87 13.53
C HIS A 75 8.82 -2.91 14.73
N THR A 76 9.89 -2.88 15.55
CA THR A 76 9.98 -1.99 16.71
C THR A 76 9.92 -0.53 16.26
N ALA A 77 10.64 -0.19 15.20
CA ALA A 77 10.74 1.19 14.69
C ALA A 77 9.43 1.77 14.11
N ILE A 78 8.46 0.92 13.76
CA ILE A 78 7.16 1.39 13.27
C ILE A 78 6.04 1.28 14.29
N ARG A 79 6.26 0.60 15.43
CA ARG A 79 5.22 0.33 16.41
C ARG A 79 5.62 0.58 17.87
N GLU A 80 6.50 -0.26 18.44
CA GLU A 80 6.81 -0.23 19.88
C GLU A 80 7.65 0.99 20.25
N ASP A 81 8.60 1.39 19.40
CA ASP A 81 9.41 2.60 19.54
C ASP A 81 9.53 3.30 18.19
N ALA A 82 8.51 4.07 17.87
CA ALA A 82 8.47 4.83 16.61
C ALA A 82 9.30 6.13 16.67
N SER A 83 10.07 6.39 17.71
CA SER A 83 10.75 7.66 17.97
C SER A 83 11.65 8.10 16.82
N ILE A 84 12.42 7.18 16.23
CA ILE A 84 13.33 7.47 15.12
C ILE A 84 12.56 7.90 13.85
N ASN A 85 11.42 7.27 13.57
CA ASN A 85 10.56 7.63 12.45
C ASN A 85 9.79 8.92 12.69
N LEU A 86 9.34 9.14 13.92
CA LEU A 86 8.71 10.42 14.31
C LEU A 86 9.69 11.59 14.18
N ALA A 87 10.98 11.37 14.53
CA ALA A 87 12.04 12.36 14.31
C ALA A 87 12.24 12.64 12.81
N ALA A 88 12.28 11.62 11.95
CA ALA A 88 12.38 11.79 10.50
C ALA A 88 11.19 12.56 9.92
N VAL A 89 9.97 12.22 10.36
CA VAL A 89 8.74 12.96 9.98
C VAL A 89 8.83 14.43 10.43
N ALA A 90 9.29 14.69 11.65
CA ALA A 90 9.45 16.05 12.17
C ALA A 90 10.49 16.84 11.36
N GLU A 91 11.59 16.21 10.97
CA GLU A 91 12.63 16.81 10.13
C GLU A 91 12.07 17.20 8.75
N LEU A 92 11.33 16.29 8.08
CA LEU A 92 10.70 16.60 6.79
C LEU A 92 9.70 17.76 6.91
N ARG A 93 8.89 17.77 7.96
CA ARG A 93 7.94 18.88 8.21
C ARG A 93 8.64 20.21 8.47
N ALA A 94 9.80 20.21 9.13
CA ALA A 94 10.58 21.40 9.35
C ALA A 94 11.22 21.93 8.06
N ARG A 95 11.69 21.03 7.19
CA ARG A 95 12.28 21.38 5.88
C ARG A 95 11.21 21.84 4.88
N PHE A 96 10.03 21.23 4.91
CA PHE A 96 8.94 21.46 3.96
C PHE A 96 7.64 21.77 4.71
N PRO A 97 7.39 23.03 5.09
CA PRO A 97 6.21 23.40 5.90
C PRO A 97 4.87 23.19 5.18
N ASP A 98 4.92 23.07 3.86
CA ASP A 98 3.73 22.96 3.00
C ASP A 98 3.39 21.53 2.59
N LEU A 99 4.04 20.51 3.19
CA LEU A 99 3.76 19.11 2.90
C LEU A 99 2.28 18.77 3.08
N ASP A 100 1.73 18.12 2.06
CA ASP A 100 0.39 17.51 2.07
C ASP A 100 0.44 16.06 2.55
N LEU A 101 1.52 15.32 2.20
CA LEU A 101 1.62 13.89 2.39
C LEU A 101 3.05 13.43 2.71
N ILE A 102 3.17 12.51 3.65
CA ILE A 102 4.40 11.75 3.92
C ILE A 102 4.09 10.26 3.77
N LEU A 103 4.81 9.59 2.87
CA LEU A 103 4.79 8.14 2.73
C LEU A 103 5.88 7.53 3.62
N ILE A 104 5.56 6.49 4.38
CA ILE A 104 6.47 5.87 5.35
C ILE A 104 6.55 4.38 5.04
N GLU A 105 7.69 3.90 4.52
CA GLU A 105 7.91 2.49 4.24
C GLU A 105 8.50 1.78 5.46
N SER A 106 8.01 0.57 5.77
CA SER A 106 8.61 -0.30 6.78
C SER A 106 9.77 -1.11 6.23
N GLY A 107 10.71 -1.48 7.06
CA GLY A 107 11.93 -2.21 6.70
C GLY A 107 11.75 -3.71 6.39
N GLY A 108 10.52 -4.15 6.12
CA GLY A 108 10.19 -5.55 5.85
C GLY A 108 9.65 -6.24 7.10
N ASP A 109 8.36 -6.54 7.05
CA ASP A 109 7.59 -7.01 8.18
C ASP A 109 7.13 -8.45 8.02
N ASN A 110 6.79 -9.08 9.12
CA ASN A 110 5.94 -10.25 9.11
C ASN A 110 4.46 -9.84 9.17
N LEU A 111 3.54 -10.80 9.01
CA LEU A 111 2.10 -10.56 8.99
C LEU A 111 1.54 -9.97 10.31
N ALA A 112 2.33 -9.98 11.39
CA ALA A 112 1.95 -9.44 12.70
C ALA A 112 2.24 -7.94 12.84
N ALA A 113 3.05 -7.34 11.96
CA ALA A 113 3.42 -5.94 12.06
C ALA A 113 2.26 -5.00 11.68
N THR A 114 2.17 -3.91 12.41
CA THR A 114 1.26 -2.77 12.12
C THR A 114 1.96 -1.49 12.52
N PHE A 115 1.64 -0.39 11.84
CA PHE A 115 2.12 0.93 12.25
C PHE A 115 1.47 1.38 13.56
N SER A 116 2.23 2.12 14.38
CA SER A 116 1.67 2.89 15.49
C SER A 116 0.73 3.97 14.94
N PRO A 117 -0.45 4.19 15.57
CA PRO A 117 -1.34 5.31 15.22
C PRO A 117 -0.67 6.69 15.35
N GLU A 118 0.39 6.80 16.15
CA GLU A 118 1.18 8.03 16.28
C GLU A 118 2.03 8.30 15.04
N LEU A 119 2.41 7.23 14.31
CA LEU A 119 3.27 7.33 13.14
C LEU A 119 2.50 7.42 11.83
N ALA A 120 1.41 6.68 11.67
CA ALA A 120 0.65 6.62 10.42
C ALA A 120 -0.85 6.83 10.66
N ASP A 121 -1.46 7.71 9.86
CA ASP A 121 -2.89 8.01 9.85
C ASP A 121 -3.67 7.01 8.98
N LEU A 122 -3.04 6.51 7.91
CA LEU A 122 -3.51 5.42 7.04
C LEU A 122 -2.43 4.36 6.90
N THR A 123 -2.86 3.11 6.79
CA THR A 123 -1.96 1.96 6.64
C THR A 123 -2.29 1.13 5.42
N LEU A 124 -1.31 0.94 4.55
CA LEU A 124 -1.32 0.01 3.43
C LEU A 124 -0.48 -1.21 3.81
N TYR A 125 -0.98 -2.41 3.54
CA TYR A 125 -0.20 -3.62 3.78
C TYR A 125 -0.05 -4.41 2.49
N VAL A 126 1.18 -4.64 2.06
CA VAL A 126 1.50 -5.27 0.77
C VAL A 126 1.90 -6.73 0.99
N ILE A 127 1.19 -7.63 0.36
CA ILE A 127 1.58 -9.04 0.18
C ILE A 127 1.70 -9.34 -1.32
N ASP A 128 2.28 -10.47 -1.69
CA ASP A 128 2.38 -10.86 -3.09
C ASP A 128 1.99 -12.32 -3.33
N VAL A 129 1.66 -12.64 -4.58
CA VAL A 129 1.20 -13.97 -4.96
C VAL A 129 2.30 -15.04 -4.89
N ALA A 130 3.59 -14.64 -4.99
CA ALA A 130 4.70 -15.59 -4.94
C ALA A 130 4.91 -16.20 -3.55
N ALA A 131 4.39 -15.54 -2.50
CA ALA A 131 4.36 -16.08 -1.15
C ALA A 131 3.30 -17.18 -0.96
N GLY A 132 2.48 -17.43 -1.99
CA GLY A 132 1.44 -18.45 -2.06
C GLY A 132 0.03 -17.92 -1.81
N ASP A 133 -0.95 -18.55 -2.46
CA ASP A 133 -2.36 -18.14 -2.44
C ASP A 133 -3.03 -18.23 -1.05
N LYS A 134 -2.40 -18.94 -0.11
CA LYS A 134 -2.91 -19.11 1.26
C LYS A 134 -2.52 -17.98 2.22
N ILE A 135 -1.73 -17.00 1.77
CA ILE A 135 -1.28 -15.91 2.65
C ILE A 135 -2.46 -15.13 3.26
N PRO A 136 -3.50 -14.71 2.52
CA PRO A 136 -4.61 -13.99 3.12
C PRO A 136 -5.27 -14.75 4.29
N ARG A 137 -5.47 -16.08 4.16
CA ARG A 137 -6.10 -16.88 5.22
C ARG A 137 -5.26 -17.08 6.47
N LYS A 138 -3.92 -16.91 6.38
CA LYS A 138 -3.05 -16.94 7.57
C LYS A 138 -3.38 -15.80 8.53
N GLY A 139 -3.96 -14.73 8.02
CA GLY A 139 -4.35 -13.59 8.83
C GLY A 139 -3.14 -12.84 9.38
N GLY A 140 -3.31 -12.32 10.58
CA GLY A 140 -2.35 -11.41 11.21
C GLY A 140 -2.79 -9.95 11.09
N PRO A 141 -2.36 -9.09 12.01
CA PRO A 141 -2.78 -7.69 12.05
C PRO A 141 -2.51 -6.92 10.75
N GLY A 142 -1.39 -7.19 10.06
CA GLY A 142 -1.09 -6.56 8.76
C GLY A 142 -2.19 -6.81 7.74
N ILE A 143 -2.70 -8.06 7.65
CA ILE A 143 -3.77 -8.42 6.73
C ILE A 143 -5.13 -7.91 7.23
N THR A 144 -5.44 -8.11 8.52
CA THR A 144 -6.80 -7.94 9.03
C THR A 144 -7.11 -6.52 9.48
N ARG A 145 -6.10 -5.70 9.81
CA ARG A 145 -6.28 -4.36 10.41
C ARG A 145 -5.82 -3.21 9.55
N SER A 146 -4.95 -3.44 8.54
CA SER A 146 -4.56 -2.37 7.62
C SER A 146 -5.79 -1.75 6.95
N ASP A 147 -5.74 -0.47 6.65
CA ASP A 147 -6.85 0.23 5.99
C ASP A 147 -7.06 -0.30 4.58
N LEU A 148 -5.98 -0.59 3.85
CA LEU A 148 -6.01 -1.26 2.55
C LEU A 148 -4.99 -2.41 2.51
N LEU A 149 -5.43 -3.60 2.07
CA LEU A 149 -4.54 -4.69 1.72
C LEU A 149 -4.24 -4.65 0.22
N VAL A 150 -2.96 -4.69 -0.14
CA VAL A 150 -2.49 -4.72 -1.52
C VAL A 150 -1.94 -6.12 -1.82
N ILE A 151 -2.51 -6.82 -2.79
CA ILE A 151 -2.09 -8.14 -3.25
C ILE A 151 -1.36 -7.94 -4.58
N ASN A 152 -0.03 -7.95 -4.54
CA ASN A 152 0.83 -7.57 -5.65
C ASN A 152 1.33 -8.76 -6.48
N LYS A 153 1.95 -8.43 -7.62
CA LYS A 153 2.57 -9.37 -8.56
C LYS A 153 1.59 -10.38 -9.15
N ILE A 154 0.36 -9.96 -9.43
CA ILE A 154 -0.69 -10.85 -9.94
C ILE A 154 -0.32 -11.52 -11.27
N ASP A 155 0.57 -10.91 -12.05
CA ASP A 155 1.15 -11.47 -13.26
C ASP A 155 1.95 -12.76 -13.02
N LEU A 156 2.49 -12.94 -11.82
CA LEU A 156 3.23 -14.15 -11.44
C LEU A 156 2.31 -15.31 -11.01
N ALA A 157 1.02 -15.06 -10.76
CA ALA A 157 0.11 -16.08 -10.23
C ALA A 157 0.12 -17.39 -11.03
N PRO A 158 0.05 -17.39 -12.38
CA PRO A 158 0.14 -18.61 -13.17
C PRO A 158 1.49 -19.30 -13.07
N LEU A 159 2.57 -18.53 -12.89
CA LEU A 159 3.96 -19.06 -12.85
C LEU A 159 4.27 -19.74 -11.52
N VAL A 160 3.64 -19.30 -10.42
CA VAL A 160 3.86 -19.85 -9.07
C VAL A 160 2.73 -20.79 -8.63
N GLY A 161 1.74 -21.04 -9.50
CA GLY A 161 0.59 -21.89 -9.19
C GLY A 161 -0.34 -21.30 -8.13
N ALA A 162 -0.38 -19.98 -8.00
CA ALA A 162 -1.28 -19.29 -7.06
C ALA A 162 -2.62 -19.01 -7.73
N SER A 163 -3.72 -19.21 -6.98
CA SER A 163 -5.07 -18.89 -7.41
C SER A 163 -5.51 -17.52 -6.86
N LEU A 164 -5.77 -16.58 -7.77
CA LEU A 164 -6.32 -15.26 -7.39
C LEU A 164 -7.73 -15.39 -6.78
N ASP A 165 -8.55 -16.33 -7.23
CA ASP A 165 -9.89 -16.57 -6.66
C ASP A 165 -9.80 -17.06 -5.21
N VAL A 166 -8.79 -17.89 -4.89
CA VAL A 166 -8.53 -18.32 -3.51
C VAL A 166 -8.12 -17.13 -2.67
N MET A 167 -7.23 -16.29 -3.17
CA MET A 167 -6.77 -15.09 -2.45
C MET A 167 -7.91 -14.09 -2.25
N ASP A 168 -8.77 -13.86 -3.25
CA ASP A 168 -9.95 -12.99 -3.15
C ASP A 168 -10.90 -13.47 -2.06
N ARG A 169 -11.33 -14.74 -2.14
CA ARG A 169 -12.23 -15.35 -1.16
C ARG A 169 -11.67 -15.25 0.27
N ASP A 170 -10.39 -15.60 0.43
CA ASP A 170 -9.75 -15.62 1.73
C ASP A 170 -9.51 -14.19 2.27
N ALA A 171 -9.17 -13.23 1.40
CA ALA A 171 -9.07 -11.83 1.78
C ALA A 171 -10.42 -11.27 2.25
N ARG A 172 -11.52 -11.51 1.53
CA ARG A 172 -12.88 -11.14 1.95
C ARG A 172 -13.22 -11.72 3.31
N LYS A 173 -12.96 -13.02 3.50
CA LYS A 173 -13.22 -13.70 4.77
C LYS A 173 -12.46 -13.08 5.94
N MET A 174 -11.18 -12.76 5.74
CA MET A 174 -10.31 -12.26 6.81
C MET A 174 -10.48 -10.76 7.10
N ARG A 175 -10.89 -9.99 6.11
CA ARG A 175 -10.98 -8.53 6.21
C ARG A 175 -12.40 -8.01 6.45
N GLY A 176 -13.43 -8.83 6.16
CA GLY A 176 -14.83 -8.38 6.21
C GLY A 176 -15.07 -7.23 5.24
N ALA A 177 -15.53 -6.10 5.73
CA ALA A 177 -15.80 -4.90 4.93
C ALA A 177 -14.54 -4.06 4.58
N ARG A 178 -13.36 -4.41 5.08
CA ARG A 178 -12.13 -3.66 4.78
C ARG A 178 -11.66 -3.94 3.36
N PRO A 179 -11.32 -2.89 2.57
CA PRO A 179 -10.98 -3.04 1.17
C PRO A 179 -9.61 -3.72 0.96
N PHE A 180 -9.50 -4.39 -0.18
CA PHE A 180 -8.24 -4.88 -0.73
C PHE A 180 -8.21 -4.70 -2.24
N VAL A 181 -7.04 -4.72 -2.83
CA VAL A 181 -6.81 -4.51 -4.26
C VAL A 181 -5.75 -5.47 -4.78
N PHE A 182 -6.00 -6.03 -5.96
CA PHE A 182 -5.01 -6.76 -6.73
C PHE A 182 -4.20 -5.82 -7.59
N THR A 183 -2.88 -6.03 -7.64
CA THR A 183 -1.99 -5.10 -8.34
C THR A 183 -0.86 -5.81 -9.07
N ASN A 184 -0.37 -5.12 -10.11
CA ASN A 184 0.91 -5.40 -10.73
C ASN A 184 1.69 -4.08 -10.81
N MET A 185 2.62 -3.87 -9.89
CA MET A 185 3.41 -2.63 -9.83
C MET A 185 4.27 -2.42 -11.07
N ARG A 186 4.61 -3.49 -11.80
CA ARG A 186 5.39 -3.41 -13.03
C ARG A 186 4.60 -2.79 -14.19
N SER A 187 3.33 -3.16 -14.34
CA SER A 187 2.43 -2.60 -15.36
C SER A 187 1.72 -1.34 -14.90
N GLY A 188 1.64 -1.12 -13.58
CA GLY A 188 0.85 -0.06 -12.96
C GLY A 188 -0.61 -0.45 -12.72
N GLU A 189 -1.01 -1.69 -12.97
CA GLU A 189 -2.36 -2.19 -12.73
C GLU A 189 -2.73 -2.10 -11.25
N GLY A 190 -3.91 -1.54 -10.95
CA GLY A 190 -4.43 -1.36 -9.60
C GLY A 190 -3.82 -0.19 -8.81
N VAL A 191 -2.78 0.49 -9.32
CA VAL A 191 -2.12 1.59 -8.60
C VAL A 191 -3.03 2.81 -8.48
N GLU A 192 -3.80 3.15 -9.50
CA GLU A 192 -4.75 4.27 -9.42
C GLU A 192 -5.82 4.05 -8.35
N THR A 193 -6.29 2.81 -8.18
CA THR A 193 -7.22 2.46 -7.09
C THR A 193 -6.62 2.76 -5.72
N ILE A 194 -5.30 2.54 -5.54
CA ILE A 194 -4.61 2.88 -4.28
C ILE A 194 -4.51 4.40 -4.13
N VAL A 195 -4.18 5.13 -5.19
CA VAL A 195 -4.13 6.60 -5.18
C VAL A 195 -5.48 7.19 -4.79
N ASP A 196 -6.56 6.72 -5.41
CA ASP A 196 -7.92 7.17 -5.10
C ASP A 196 -8.33 6.83 -3.66
N PHE A 197 -7.94 5.65 -3.16
CA PHE A 197 -8.15 5.28 -1.77
C PHE A 197 -7.45 6.24 -0.80
N ILE A 198 -6.15 6.54 -1.04
CA ILE A 198 -5.39 7.48 -0.21
C ILE A 198 -6.04 8.87 -0.25
N ARG A 199 -6.44 9.35 -1.41
CA ARG A 199 -7.10 10.66 -1.58
C ARG A 199 -8.42 10.72 -0.83
N ALA A 200 -9.27 9.73 -1.02
CA ALA A 200 -10.60 9.68 -0.41
C ALA A 200 -10.54 9.53 1.12
N ARG A 201 -9.73 8.60 1.61
CA ARG A 201 -9.64 8.30 3.05
C ARG A 201 -8.75 9.28 3.80
N GLY A 202 -7.75 9.84 3.12
CA GLY A 202 -6.83 10.83 3.68
C GLY A 202 -7.34 12.27 3.63
N GLY A 203 -8.52 12.51 3.05
CA GLY A 203 -9.06 13.87 2.94
C GLY A 203 -8.28 14.78 1.99
N LEU A 204 -7.55 14.20 1.01
CA LEU A 204 -6.78 14.95 0.02
C LEU A 204 -7.64 15.42 -1.18
N ILE A 205 -8.96 15.26 -1.11
CA ILE A 205 -9.89 15.70 -2.16
C ILE A 205 -10.12 17.19 -1.97
N GLY A 206 -9.67 18.01 -2.92
CA GLY A 206 -9.97 19.45 -2.95
C GLY A 206 -11.42 19.74 -3.32
N ASP A 207 -11.96 20.88 -2.92
CA ASP A 207 -13.35 21.32 -3.19
C ASP A 207 -13.73 21.33 -4.69
N GLY A 208 -12.76 21.21 -5.61
CA GLY A 208 -12.99 21.13 -7.04
C GLY A 208 -13.21 19.71 -7.60
N ASP A 209 -12.96 18.67 -6.82
CA ASP A 209 -13.09 17.26 -7.23
C ASP A 209 -14.47 16.63 -6.88
N LEU A 210 -15.34 17.39 -6.23
CA LEU A 210 -16.72 16.97 -5.89
C LEU A 210 -17.70 17.09 -7.07
N GLY A 211 -17.19 17.22 -8.28
CA GLY A 211 -17.96 17.21 -9.52
C GLY A 211 -18.43 15.80 -9.88
N SER A 212 -19.67 15.50 -9.56
CA SER A 212 -20.52 14.38 -9.98
C SER A 212 -20.26 12.98 -9.36
N GLY A 213 -21.07 12.66 -8.35
CA GLY A 213 -21.54 11.29 -8.20
C GLY A 213 -21.12 10.48 -7.00
N ILE A 214 -21.21 11.03 -5.78
CA ILE A 214 -21.49 10.16 -4.63
C ILE A 214 -22.78 10.65 -4.00
N ARG A 215 -23.88 10.00 -4.37
CA ARG A 215 -25.13 10.07 -3.60
C ARG A 215 -24.95 9.15 -2.40
N ASP A 216 -25.15 9.68 -1.21
CA ASP A 216 -25.37 8.89 0.01
C ASP A 216 -26.50 7.89 -0.25
N GLY A 217 -26.24 6.63 0.00
CA GLY A 217 -27.25 5.58 -0.07
C GLY A 217 -26.65 4.21 -0.32
N GLY A 218 -26.41 3.44 0.74
CA GLY A 218 -26.48 1.99 0.76
C GLY A 218 -25.55 1.20 -0.15
N GLU A 219 -24.76 0.33 0.47
CA GLU A 219 -24.13 -0.86 -0.15
C GLU A 219 -23.41 -0.63 -1.49
N SER A 220 -22.24 -0.07 -1.45
CA SER A 220 -21.37 -0.06 -2.61
C SER A 220 -20.34 -1.20 -2.47
N ALA A 221 -20.70 -2.35 -3.03
CA ALA A 221 -19.71 -3.32 -3.46
C ALA A 221 -18.83 -2.64 -4.51
N VAL A 222 -17.52 -2.53 -4.23
CA VAL A 222 -16.54 -2.15 -5.25
C VAL A 222 -16.61 -3.24 -6.34
N PRO A 223 -16.89 -2.90 -7.61
CA PRO A 223 -16.94 -3.90 -8.64
C PRO A 223 -15.57 -4.57 -8.77
N SER A 224 -15.56 -5.90 -8.80
CA SER A 224 -14.34 -6.67 -9.09
C SER A 224 -13.85 -6.28 -10.49
N PRO A 225 -12.63 -5.80 -10.67
CA PRO A 225 -12.14 -5.33 -11.96
C PRO A 225 -11.80 -6.44 -12.95
N HIS A 226 -12.02 -7.70 -12.57
CA HIS A 226 -11.69 -8.84 -13.43
C HIS A 226 -12.93 -9.58 -13.89
N PRO A 227 -13.10 -9.80 -15.23
CA PRO A 227 -14.04 -10.79 -15.71
C PRO A 227 -13.63 -12.19 -15.20
N PRO A 228 -14.58 -13.12 -14.99
CA PRO A 228 -14.25 -14.45 -14.53
C PRO A 228 -13.26 -15.12 -15.48
N VAL A 229 -12.11 -15.54 -14.94
CA VAL A 229 -11.10 -16.28 -15.72
C VAL A 229 -11.71 -17.65 -16.06
N PRO A 230 -11.68 -18.10 -17.33
CA PRO A 230 -12.19 -19.43 -17.70
C PRO A 230 -11.46 -20.51 -16.89
N ASN A 231 -12.21 -21.40 -16.28
CA ASN A 231 -11.69 -22.53 -15.51
C ASN A 231 -10.99 -23.54 -16.45
N PRO A 232 -9.66 -23.76 -16.35
CA PRO A 232 -8.95 -24.69 -17.23
C PRO A 232 -9.29 -26.17 -16.98
N HIS A 233 -10.16 -26.50 -16.01
CA HIS A 233 -10.57 -27.85 -15.67
C HIS A 233 -12.06 -28.14 -15.96
N SER A 234 -12.69 -27.40 -16.86
CA SER A 234 -14.00 -27.81 -17.35
C SER A 234 -13.85 -29.07 -18.21
N PRO A 235 -14.54 -30.18 -17.89
CA PRO A 235 -14.45 -31.38 -18.72
C PRO A 235 -15.03 -31.10 -20.09
N PHE A 236 -14.33 -31.53 -21.13
CA PHE A 236 -14.82 -31.45 -22.53
C PHE A 236 -16.18 -32.11 -22.66
N PRO A 237 -17.10 -31.54 -23.47
CA PRO A 237 -18.33 -32.24 -23.78
C PRO A 237 -17.98 -33.51 -24.56
N THR A 238 -18.45 -34.65 -24.09
CA THR A 238 -18.41 -35.91 -24.81
C THR A 238 -19.46 -35.84 -25.90
N ASP A 239 -19.03 -35.57 -27.15
CA ASP A 239 -19.86 -35.72 -28.30
C ASP A 239 -20.21 -37.21 -28.45
N GLY A 240 -21.52 -37.48 -28.40
CA GLY A 240 -22.09 -38.80 -28.65
C GLY A 240 -21.99 -39.18 -30.16
N VAL A 241 -21.60 -40.40 -30.38
CA VAL A 241 -21.93 -41.20 -31.57
C VAL A 241 -22.82 -42.32 -31.13
#